data_439aa19ba6ab7c7cea24b2dd5c3de1ec
#
_entry.id   439aa19ba6ab7c7cea24b2dd5c3de1ec
#
_cell.length_a   1.000
_cell.length_b   1.000
_cell.length_c   1.000
_cell.angle_alpha   90.00
_cell.angle_beta   90.00
_cell.angle_gamma   90.00
#
_symmetry.space_group_name_H-M   'P 1'
#
loop_
_entity.id
_entity.type
_entity.pdbx_description
1 polymer ?
#
loop_
_entity_poly.entity_id
_entity_poly.type
_entity_poly.pdbx_seq_one_letter_code
_entity_poly.pdbx_strand_id
1 'polypeptide(L)'
;MEKNTELIALCENKAKQWLSPFFDQETQEKIKAMLENEDKTDLIESFYKNLEFGTGGLRGIMGVGSNRMNIYTVGMATQGFANYLKKNFADREQISVVVCHDCRNNSRLFAETVADIFSANGIKVYLFDDMRPTPECSFAIRHLGCQSGVNITASHNPKEYNGYKAYWADGAQVLAPHDKGIIDEVNKVNVEDIKFEGNKELIEIIGEEIDKVYLDLIHGISIDPEVISRQKDLKIVYTPLHGTGMTLIPRSLKLWGFENVHCVKEQMVKSGDFPTVVSPNPENGEALTLALRDAKELDADIVMASDPDADRVGMACKNDKGEWILINGNQTCLLFLYYIIKNRQAKGLMKPTDFIVKTIVTTEVIRKIAEKQNIEMRDCYTGFKWIAREIALSEGKQQYIGGGEESYGFLAEDFVRDKDAVSACSLLAEICAWAKDQGKTLYDVVMDIYLEYGFSKEFTINVVKPGKSGADEIKKMMTDFRNNPPKELGGSKVVTWKDYQTLEQRDANGNVSKLEMPETSNVLQWFCEDGTKISVRPSGTEPKIKFYIEVKGTMKCNGCYDRCTSEANNKIAEIKKSLNLN
;
A
#
# COMPACT_ATOMS: atom_id res chain seq x y z
N MET A 1 35.22 8.82 -18.07
CA MET A 1 36.19 8.01 -17.30
C MET A 1 36.50 8.65 -15.95
N GLU A 2 36.94 9.91 -15.86
CA GLU A 2 37.29 10.58 -14.57
C GLU A 2 36.18 10.56 -13.51
N LYS A 3 34.93 10.90 -13.86
CA LYS A 3 33.81 10.88 -12.91
C LYS A 3 33.50 9.51 -12.30
N ASN A 4 33.79 8.42 -13.04
CA ASN A 4 33.56 7.07 -12.52
C ASN A 4 34.67 6.67 -11.53
N THR A 5 35.89 7.12 -11.76
CA THR A 5 37.05 6.87 -10.88
C THR A 5 36.91 7.60 -9.55
N GLU A 6 36.40 8.85 -9.55
CA GLU A 6 36.12 9.62 -8.33
C GLU A 6 35.02 8.97 -7.49
N LEU A 7 33.94 8.48 -8.14
CA LEU A 7 32.86 7.80 -7.45
C LEU A 7 33.34 6.49 -6.81
N ILE A 8 34.13 5.69 -7.53
CA ILE A 8 34.71 4.45 -7.00
C ILE A 8 35.56 4.76 -5.76
N ALA A 9 36.47 5.74 -5.85
CA ALA A 9 37.31 6.12 -4.73
C ALA A 9 36.51 6.59 -3.50
N LEU A 10 35.42 7.33 -3.72
CA LEU A 10 34.51 7.73 -2.65
C LEU A 10 33.86 6.51 -1.98
N CYS A 11 33.35 5.57 -2.77
CA CYS A 11 32.71 4.34 -2.28
C CYS A 11 33.72 3.45 -1.54
N GLU A 12 34.95 3.30 -2.06
CA GLU A 12 36.02 2.55 -1.39
C GLU A 12 36.38 3.17 -0.02
N ASN A 13 36.45 4.51 0.06
CA ASN A 13 36.72 5.18 1.33
C ASN A 13 35.62 4.97 2.36
N LYS A 14 34.34 5.02 1.95
CA LYS A 14 33.22 4.70 2.82
C LYS A 14 33.24 3.22 3.25
N ALA A 15 33.49 2.31 2.32
CA ALA A 15 33.56 0.87 2.60
C ALA A 15 34.67 0.54 3.61
N LYS A 16 35.85 1.18 3.50
CA LYS A 16 36.96 1.00 4.46
C LYS A 16 36.58 1.39 5.90
N GLN A 17 35.64 2.35 6.10
CA GLN A 17 35.14 2.68 7.43
C GLN A 17 34.37 1.51 8.07
N TRP A 18 33.73 0.69 7.25
CA TRP A 18 33.00 -0.51 7.68
C TRP A 18 33.90 -1.71 8.03
N LEU A 19 35.20 -1.55 7.97
CA LEU A 19 36.20 -2.53 8.46
C LEU A 19 36.61 -2.29 9.93
N SER A 20 36.03 -1.27 10.60
CA SER A 20 36.30 -1.01 12.01
C SER A 20 35.79 -2.14 12.90
N PRO A 21 36.37 -2.35 14.10
CA PRO A 21 35.91 -3.41 15.03
C PRO A 21 34.47 -3.25 15.52
N PHE A 22 33.83 -2.14 15.24
CA PHE A 22 32.41 -1.91 15.57
C PHE A 22 31.49 -2.82 14.74
N PHE A 23 31.88 -3.11 13.50
CA PHE A 23 31.11 -3.98 12.60
C PHE A 23 31.46 -5.44 12.86
N ASP A 24 30.45 -6.34 12.75
CA ASP A 24 30.66 -7.76 12.90
C ASP A 24 31.61 -8.35 11.85
N GLN A 25 32.16 -9.53 12.15
CA GLN A 25 33.17 -10.17 11.30
C GLN A 25 32.62 -10.50 9.91
N GLU A 26 31.36 -10.97 9.80
CA GLU A 26 30.75 -11.33 8.52
C GLU A 26 30.60 -10.10 7.62
N THR A 27 30.16 -8.97 8.20
CA THR A 27 30.10 -7.67 7.52
C THR A 27 31.47 -7.25 6.99
N GLN A 28 32.51 -7.32 7.84
CA GLN A 28 33.88 -6.95 7.44
C GLN A 28 34.42 -7.85 6.33
N GLU A 29 34.16 -9.17 6.36
CA GLU A 29 34.58 -10.11 5.32
C GLU A 29 33.90 -9.81 3.97
N LYS A 30 32.60 -9.54 3.95
CA LYS A 30 31.87 -9.14 2.75
C LYS A 30 32.41 -7.81 2.16
N ILE A 31 32.72 -6.84 3.01
CA ILE A 31 33.29 -5.55 2.59
C ILE A 31 34.69 -5.76 1.98
N LYS A 32 35.56 -6.60 2.57
CA LYS A 32 36.86 -6.93 2.00
C LYS A 32 36.71 -7.54 0.62
N ALA A 33 35.80 -8.51 0.46
CA ALA A 33 35.54 -9.13 -0.84
C ALA A 33 35.08 -8.11 -1.90
N MET A 34 34.21 -7.16 -1.54
CA MET A 34 33.79 -6.07 -2.45
C MET A 34 34.96 -5.16 -2.84
N LEU A 35 35.86 -4.84 -1.89
CA LEU A 35 37.03 -4.00 -2.14
C LEU A 35 38.05 -4.68 -3.03
N GLU A 36 38.20 -6.01 -2.95
CA GLU A 36 39.12 -6.81 -3.76
C GLU A 36 38.57 -7.15 -5.15
N ASN A 37 37.23 -7.10 -5.34
CA ASN A 37 36.60 -7.43 -6.63
C ASN A 37 36.98 -6.38 -7.70
N GLU A 38 37.36 -6.85 -8.90
CA GLU A 38 37.62 -5.97 -10.04
C GLU A 38 36.34 -5.26 -10.52
N ASP A 39 35.19 -5.95 -10.50
CA ASP A 39 33.88 -5.36 -10.75
C ASP A 39 33.42 -4.58 -9.51
N LYS A 40 33.45 -3.26 -9.61
CA LYS A 40 33.05 -2.34 -8.53
C LYS A 40 31.55 -2.04 -8.49
N THR A 41 30.73 -2.68 -9.29
CA THR A 41 29.29 -2.38 -9.40
C THR A 41 28.59 -2.54 -8.06
N ASP A 42 28.78 -3.67 -7.36
CA ASP A 42 28.14 -3.91 -6.06
C ASP A 42 28.67 -2.98 -4.98
N LEU A 43 29.97 -2.67 -4.98
CA LEU A 43 30.58 -1.67 -4.10
C LEU A 43 29.94 -0.29 -4.28
N ILE A 44 29.80 0.16 -5.51
CA ILE A 44 29.18 1.45 -5.84
C ILE A 44 27.72 1.43 -5.35
N GLU A 45 26.94 0.45 -5.72
CA GLU A 45 25.53 0.33 -5.33
C GLU A 45 25.33 0.29 -3.81
N SER A 46 26.28 -0.25 -3.08
CA SER A 46 26.27 -0.36 -1.62
C SER A 46 26.67 0.93 -0.88
N PHE A 47 27.43 1.84 -1.53
CA PHE A 47 28.05 2.99 -0.83
C PHE A 47 27.91 4.34 -1.52
N TYR A 48 27.33 4.45 -2.75
CA TYR A 48 27.25 5.75 -3.46
C TYR A 48 26.42 6.81 -2.72
N LYS A 49 25.49 6.39 -1.89
CA LYS A 49 24.69 7.22 -0.99
C LYS A 49 24.40 6.48 0.31
N ASN A 50 23.73 7.12 1.25
CA ASN A 50 23.14 6.44 2.40
C ASN A 50 21.69 6.06 2.07
N LEU A 51 21.18 4.98 2.68
CA LEU A 51 19.78 4.61 2.60
C LEU A 51 18.96 5.69 3.32
N GLU A 52 18.09 6.35 2.56
CA GLU A 52 17.33 7.48 3.07
C GLU A 52 16.11 7.01 3.85
N PHE A 53 15.91 7.55 5.04
CA PHE A 53 14.65 7.46 5.74
C PHE A 53 13.65 8.39 5.03
N GLY A 54 12.73 7.82 4.25
CA GLY A 54 11.70 8.58 3.52
C GLY A 54 10.49 8.90 4.41
N THR A 55 9.47 9.51 3.82
CA THR A 55 8.24 9.94 4.52
C THR A 55 7.38 8.83 5.13
N GLY A 56 7.84 7.62 5.18
CA GLY A 56 7.14 6.46 5.77
C GLY A 56 8.08 5.41 6.31
N GLY A 57 9.40 5.64 6.26
CA GLY A 57 10.42 4.70 6.72
C GLY A 57 11.53 4.43 5.70
N LEU A 58 12.17 3.26 5.80
CA LEU A 58 13.22 2.81 4.89
C LEU A 58 12.69 1.75 3.91
N ARG A 59 13.29 1.66 2.75
CA ARG A 59 13.12 0.53 1.81
C ARG A 59 14.37 0.38 0.95
N GLY A 60 14.93 -0.82 0.86
CA GLY A 60 16.13 -1.08 0.08
C GLY A 60 16.41 -2.56 -0.11
N ILE A 61 17.39 -2.84 -0.96
CA ILE A 61 17.94 -4.19 -1.12
C ILE A 61 18.72 -4.54 0.14
N MET A 62 18.58 -5.78 0.62
CA MET A 62 19.33 -6.29 1.77
C MET A 62 20.79 -6.53 1.39
N GLY A 63 21.71 -6.24 2.31
CA GLY A 63 23.14 -6.44 2.14
C GLY A 63 23.98 -5.52 2.99
N VAL A 64 25.30 -5.62 2.84
CA VAL A 64 26.26 -4.76 3.56
C VAL A 64 26.41 -3.42 2.84
N GLY A 65 26.61 -2.35 3.61
CA GLY A 65 26.83 -1.00 3.11
C GLY A 65 25.76 0.01 3.52
N SER A 66 26.10 1.27 3.40
CA SER A 66 25.27 2.39 3.87
C SER A 66 23.99 2.61 3.02
N ASN A 67 23.93 2.07 1.80
CA ASN A 67 22.76 2.12 0.91
C ASN A 67 21.99 0.79 0.84
N ARG A 68 22.18 -0.07 1.82
CA ARG A 68 21.55 -1.40 1.91
C ARG A 68 20.75 -1.53 3.22
N MET A 69 19.73 -2.42 3.22
CA MET A 69 19.04 -2.82 4.45
C MET A 69 19.90 -3.83 5.21
N ASN A 70 20.32 -3.49 6.40
CA ASN A 70 21.08 -4.32 7.34
C ASN A 70 20.85 -3.84 8.78
N ILE A 71 21.41 -4.55 9.77
CA ILE A 71 21.23 -4.23 11.19
C ILE A 71 21.75 -2.81 11.55
N TYR A 72 22.74 -2.29 10.83
CA TYR A 72 23.32 -0.97 11.09
C TYR A 72 22.43 0.14 10.54
N THR A 73 21.93 0.03 9.31
CA THR A 73 21.01 1.02 8.73
C THR A 73 19.66 1.02 9.42
N VAL A 74 19.13 -0.14 9.80
CA VAL A 74 17.94 -0.31 10.66
C VAL A 74 18.22 0.27 12.04
N GLY A 75 19.43 0.03 12.58
CA GLY A 75 19.86 0.54 13.87
C GLY A 75 19.93 2.06 13.92
N MET A 76 20.54 2.70 12.92
CA MET A 76 20.58 4.16 12.83
C MET A 76 19.18 4.77 12.78
N ALA A 77 18.29 4.19 11.96
CA ALA A 77 16.90 4.62 11.86
C ALA A 77 16.18 4.50 13.20
N THR A 78 16.33 3.37 13.89
CA THR A 78 15.67 3.13 15.18
C THR A 78 16.23 4.00 16.30
N GLN A 79 17.55 4.20 16.34
CA GLN A 79 18.18 5.10 17.32
C GLN A 79 17.71 6.55 17.15
N GLY A 80 17.65 7.05 15.90
CA GLY A 80 17.13 8.38 15.60
C GLY A 80 15.64 8.49 15.95
N PHE A 81 14.86 7.45 15.64
CA PHE A 81 13.45 7.42 16.00
C PHE A 81 13.24 7.39 17.53
N ALA A 82 14.02 6.61 18.27
CA ALA A 82 14.00 6.60 19.73
C ALA A 82 14.32 8.01 20.30
N ASN A 83 15.32 8.69 19.74
CA ASN A 83 15.67 10.05 20.13
C ASN A 83 14.50 11.02 19.90
N TYR A 84 13.82 10.90 18.75
CA TYR A 84 12.65 11.71 18.42
C TYR A 84 11.47 11.45 19.36
N LEU A 85 11.15 10.18 19.65
CA LEU A 85 10.08 9.80 20.58
C LEU A 85 10.31 10.37 21.98
N LYS A 86 11.54 10.25 22.51
CA LYS A 86 11.90 10.80 23.82
C LYS A 86 11.74 12.32 23.90
N LYS A 87 11.94 13.04 22.80
CA LYS A 87 11.71 14.49 22.76
C LYS A 87 10.22 14.85 22.72
N ASN A 88 9.43 14.10 21.95
CA ASN A 88 8.00 14.41 21.78
C ASN A 88 7.13 13.94 22.93
N PHE A 89 7.55 12.94 23.68
CA PHE A 89 6.82 12.34 24.80
C PHE A 89 7.60 12.42 26.11
N ALA A 90 8.35 13.51 26.29
CA ALA A 90 9.19 13.73 27.48
C ALA A 90 8.39 13.83 28.79
N ASP A 91 7.09 14.10 28.71
CA ASP A 91 6.14 14.15 29.82
C ASP A 91 5.55 12.79 30.22
N ARG A 92 5.81 11.76 29.41
CA ARG A 92 5.34 10.40 29.68
C ARG A 92 6.30 9.67 30.64
N GLU A 93 5.73 9.01 31.66
CA GLU A 93 6.48 8.16 32.55
C GLU A 93 7.14 6.98 31.81
N GLN A 94 6.38 6.36 30.91
CA GLN A 94 6.84 5.28 30.05
C GLN A 94 6.35 5.48 28.61
N ILE A 95 7.30 5.55 27.69
CA ILE A 95 7.02 5.50 26.25
C ILE A 95 6.97 4.03 25.83
N SER A 96 6.01 3.65 25.00
CA SER A 96 5.89 2.30 24.47
C SER A 96 5.71 2.28 22.96
N VAL A 97 6.16 1.19 22.33
CA VAL A 97 6.08 0.96 20.89
C VAL A 97 5.67 -0.48 20.58
N VAL A 98 5.03 -0.69 19.44
CA VAL A 98 4.77 -2.01 18.88
C VAL A 98 5.80 -2.32 17.81
N VAL A 99 6.31 -3.55 17.75
CA VAL A 99 7.20 -4.03 16.69
C VAL A 99 6.62 -5.27 16.04
N CYS A 100 6.48 -5.22 14.73
CA CYS A 100 5.92 -6.27 13.89
C CYS A 100 6.85 -6.57 12.70
N HIS A 101 6.68 -7.71 12.06
CA HIS A 101 7.45 -8.06 10.86
C HIS A 101 6.68 -9.00 9.93
N ASP A 102 7.07 -9.04 8.66
CA ASP A 102 6.57 -9.97 7.65
C ASP A 102 7.41 -11.26 7.55
N CYS A 103 7.16 -12.05 6.50
CA CYS A 103 7.82 -13.34 6.26
C CYS A 103 9.21 -13.23 5.60
N ARG A 104 9.67 -12.03 5.22
CA ARG A 104 10.90 -11.84 4.43
C ARG A 104 12.14 -12.29 5.19
N ASN A 105 13.15 -12.68 4.42
CA ASN A 105 14.47 -12.94 4.97
C ASN A 105 14.94 -11.74 5.79
N ASN A 106 15.55 -12.01 6.96
CA ASN A 106 15.99 -11.04 7.94
C ASN A 106 14.90 -10.17 8.61
N SER A 107 13.62 -10.29 8.27
CA SER A 107 12.57 -9.48 8.93
C SER A 107 12.52 -9.70 10.42
N ARG A 108 12.62 -10.95 10.89
CA ARG A 108 12.69 -11.27 12.34
C ARG A 108 13.94 -10.67 12.99
N LEU A 109 15.11 -10.84 12.37
CA LEU A 109 16.36 -10.26 12.87
C LEU A 109 16.27 -8.73 12.99
N PHE A 110 15.73 -8.07 11.99
CA PHE A 110 15.57 -6.60 12.02
C PHE A 110 14.54 -6.16 13.05
N ALA A 111 13.45 -6.91 13.25
CA ALA A 111 12.46 -6.62 14.29
C ALA A 111 13.06 -6.76 15.70
N GLU A 112 13.86 -7.79 15.95
CA GLU A 112 14.61 -7.97 17.21
C GLU A 112 15.63 -6.86 17.43
N THR A 113 16.37 -6.46 16.38
CA THR A 113 17.29 -5.30 16.42
C THR A 113 16.55 -4.01 16.80
N VAL A 114 15.38 -3.76 16.21
CA VAL A 114 14.52 -2.62 16.56
C VAL A 114 14.08 -2.68 18.01
N ALA A 115 13.64 -3.84 18.48
CA ALA A 115 13.20 -4.04 19.86
C ALA A 115 14.35 -3.82 20.86
N ASP A 116 15.54 -4.34 20.57
CA ASP A 116 16.72 -4.17 21.42
C ASP A 116 17.11 -2.69 21.51
N ILE A 117 17.14 -1.95 20.40
CA ILE A 117 17.52 -0.53 20.41
C ILE A 117 16.49 0.34 21.14
N PHE A 118 15.17 0.14 20.91
CA PHE A 118 14.15 0.88 21.65
C PHE A 118 14.25 0.61 23.16
N SER A 119 14.38 -0.65 23.56
CA SER A 119 14.47 -1.03 24.97
C SER A 119 15.76 -0.53 25.63
N ALA A 120 16.90 -0.52 24.92
CA ALA A 120 18.15 0.06 25.37
C ALA A 120 18.07 1.60 25.58
N ASN A 121 17.09 2.26 24.93
CA ASN A 121 16.78 3.68 25.11
C ASN A 121 15.68 3.92 26.17
N GLY A 122 15.28 2.90 26.95
CA GLY A 122 14.28 3.01 28.02
C GLY A 122 12.84 3.04 27.50
N ILE A 123 12.60 2.62 26.27
CA ILE A 123 11.27 2.55 25.66
C ILE A 123 10.73 1.12 25.78
N LYS A 124 9.52 0.96 26.32
CA LYS A 124 8.86 -0.35 26.39
C LYS A 124 8.48 -0.82 24.98
N VAL A 125 8.75 -2.08 24.69
CA VAL A 125 8.48 -2.70 23.40
C VAL A 125 7.48 -3.83 23.54
N TYR A 126 6.43 -3.80 22.75
CA TYR A 126 5.54 -4.92 22.49
C TYR A 126 5.97 -5.55 21.16
N LEU A 127 6.64 -6.69 21.22
CA LEU A 127 7.16 -7.42 20.06
C LEU A 127 6.25 -8.61 19.76
N PHE A 128 5.71 -8.70 18.55
CA PHE A 128 4.97 -9.89 18.15
C PHE A 128 5.86 -11.14 18.16
N ASP A 129 5.30 -12.25 18.65
CA ASP A 129 5.98 -13.56 18.77
C ASP A 129 6.41 -14.13 17.41
N ASP A 130 5.63 -13.90 16.37
CA ASP A 130 5.93 -14.25 14.98
C ASP A 130 5.38 -13.16 14.03
N MET A 131 5.49 -13.36 12.73
CA MET A 131 4.99 -12.46 11.70
C MET A 131 3.49 -12.18 11.86
N ARG A 132 3.09 -10.95 11.65
CA ARG A 132 1.68 -10.52 11.64
C ARG A 132 1.41 -9.53 10.50
N PRO A 133 0.15 -9.42 10.06
CA PRO A 133 -0.29 -8.42 9.10
C PRO A 133 0.03 -6.98 9.49
N THR A 134 0.39 -6.15 8.50
CA THR A 134 0.56 -4.70 8.68
C THR A 134 -0.63 -4.04 9.40
N PRO A 135 -1.90 -4.30 9.06
CA PRO A 135 -3.04 -3.70 9.75
C PRO A 135 -3.11 -4.07 11.22
N GLU A 136 -2.69 -5.26 11.62
CA GLU A 136 -2.67 -5.64 13.02
C GLU A 136 -1.62 -4.88 13.82
N CYS A 137 -0.47 -4.54 13.22
CA CYS A 137 0.50 -3.63 13.82
C CYS A 137 -0.15 -2.26 14.12
N SER A 138 -0.84 -1.69 13.14
CA SER A 138 -1.60 -0.44 13.29
C SER A 138 -2.65 -0.53 14.41
N PHE A 139 -3.39 -1.63 14.44
CA PHE A 139 -4.39 -1.92 15.49
C PHE A 139 -3.74 -2.01 16.88
N ALA A 140 -2.66 -2.79 17.02
CA ALA A 140 -1.99 -3.00 18.30
C ALA A 140 -1.43 -1.72 18.90
N ILE A 141 -0.90 -0.78 18.09
CA ILE A 141 -0.46 0.55 18.55
C ILE A 141 -1.60 1.27 19.27
N ARG A 142 -2.78 1.29 18.67
CA ARG A 142 -3.97 1.96 19.24
C ARG A 142 -4.52 1.20 20.44
N HIS A 143 -4.66 -0.11 20.33
CA HIS A 143 -5.23 -0.97 21.36
C HIS A 143 -4.42 -0.95 22.66
N LEU A 144 -3.08 -0.98 22.55
CA LEU A 144 -2.16 -0.93 23.69
C LEU A 144 -1.82 0.49 24.15
N GLY A 145 -2.33 1.53 23.47
CA GLY A 145 -2.06 2.92 23.79
C GLY A 145 -0.60 3.34 23.61
N CYS A 146 0.09 2.70 22.67
CA CYS A 146 1.49 2.99 22.35
C CYS A 146 1.66 4.34 21.65
N GLN A 147 2.82 4.96 21.81
CA GLN A 147 3.14 6.23 21.17
C GLN A 147 3.62 6.06 19.73
N SER A 148 4.01 4.84 19.35
CA SER A 148 4.54 4.57 18.02
C SER A 148 4.57 3.07 17.74
N GLY A 149 4.97 2.71 16.51
CA GLY A 149 5.24 1.34 16.11
C GLY A 149 6.11 1.25 14.88
N VAL A 150 6.64 0.06 14.67
CA VAL A 150 7.47 -0.27 13.50
C VAL A 150 7.02 -1.60 12.92
N ASN A 151 6.85 -1.64 11.61
CA ASN A 151 6.67 -2.89 10.89
C ASN A 151 7.81 -3.11 9.90
N ILE A 152 8.51 -4.24 10.04
CA ILE A 152 9.60 -4.64 9.14
C ILE A 152 9.02 -5.41 7.96
N THR A 153 8.91 -4.71 6.84
CA THR A 153 8.34 -5.25 5.60
C THR A 153 8.70 -4.39 4.39
N ALA A 154 8.82 -5.01 3.23
CA ALA A 154 8.86 -4.32 1.95
C ALA A 154 7.60 -4.57 1.10
N SER A 155 6.46 -4.93 1.73
CA SER A 155 5.19 -5.20 1.05
C SER A 155 5.38 -6.24 -0.08
N HIS A 156 4.98 -5.92 -1.29
CA HIS A 156 5.05 -6.80 -2.47
C HIS A 156 6.36 -6.72 -3.28
N ASN A 157 7.38 -6.02 -2.80
CA ASN A 157 8.66 -5.95 -3.52
C ASN A 157 9.31 -7.34 -3.66
N PRO A 158 10.21 -7.54 -4.66
CA PRO A 158 10.99 -8.78 -4.81
C PRO A 158 11.74 -9.18 -3.53
N LYS A 159 12.17 -10.43 -3.47
CA LYS A 159 12.76 -11.08 -2.27
C LYS A 159 14.03 -10.41 -1.75
N GLU A 160 14.78 -9.74 -2.62
CA GLU A 160 16.00 -9.03 -2.28
C GLU A 160 15.78 -7.80 -1.40
N TYR A 161 14.54 -7.31 -1.36
CA TYR A 161 14.17 -6.09 -0.62
C TYR A 161 13.70 -6.42 0.78
N ASN A 162 13.98 -5.48 1.70
CA ASN A 162 13.27 -5.34 2.96
C ASN A 162 12.99 -3.85 3.25
N GLY A 163 12.25 -3.57 4.31
CA GLY A 163 11.86 -2.21 4.65
C GLY A 163 11.52 -2.04 6.13
N TYR A 164 11.30 -0.82 6.50
CA TYR A 164 11.00 -0.36 7.85
C TYR A 164 9.87 0.67 7.74
N LYS A 165 8.65 0.31 8.05
CA LYS A 165 7.51 1.23 8.10
C LYS A 165 7.39 1.81 9.51
N ALA A 166 7.34 3.15 9.63
CA ALA A 166 7.19 3.85 10.91
C ALA A 166 5.76 4.35 11.09
N TYR A 167 5.20 4.13 12.27
CA TYR A 167 3.84 4.49 12.65
C TYR A 167 3.82 5.45 13.82
N TRP A 168 2.76 6.27 13.93
CA TRP A 168 2.55 7.19 15.04
C TRP A 168 1.48 6.67 16.02
N ALA A 169 1.23 7.43 17.08
CA ALA A 169 0.32 7.04 18.16
C ALA A 169 -1.14 6.80 17.72
N ASP A 170 -1.55 7.36 16.61
CA ASP A 170 -2.87 7.14 16.01
C ASP A 170 -2.98 5.83 15.20
N GLY A 171 -1.88 5.06 15.11
CA GLY A 171 -1.80 3.83 14.33
C GLY A 171 -1.57 4.03 12.83
N ALA A 172 -1.45 5.26 12.35
CA ALA A 172 -1.16 5.56 10.96
C ALA A 172 0.35 5.66 10.69
N GLN A 173 0.78 5.42 9.45
CA GLN A 173 2.14 5.74 9.03
C GLN A 173 2.42 7.23 9.25
N VAL A 174 3.64 7.53 9.71
CA VAL A 174 4.04 8.90 10.06
C VAL A 174 3.82 9.89 8.92
N LEU A 175 3.30 11.07 9.30
CA LEU A 175 3.09 12.23 8.46
C LEU A 175 3.81 13.45 9.05
N ALA A 176 3.84 14.55 8.31
CA ALA A 176 4.33 15.83 8.81
C ALA A 176 3.54 16.26 10.07
N PRO A 177 4.22 16.81 11.11
CA PRO A 177 5.65 17.15 11.15
C PRO A 177 6.58 16.00 11.59
N HIS A 178 6.01 14.83 11.93
CA HIS A 178 6.74 13.73 12.58
C HIS A 178 7.72 13.04 11.65
N ASP A 179 7.36 12.83 10.37
CA ASP A 179 8.25 12.23 9.38
C ASP A 179 9.54 13.02 9.22
N LYS A 180 9.44 14.35 9.07
CA LYS A 180 10.61 15.23 8.98
C LYS A 180 11.41 15.23 10.28
N GLY A 181 10.74 15.29 11.43
CA GLY A 181 11.41 15.29 12.72
C GLY A 181 12.19 13.99 12.97
N ILE A 182 11.66 12.84 12.55
CA ILE A 182 12.35 11.56 12.62
C ILE A 182 13.58 11.58 11.69
N ILE A 183 13.41 12.01 10.44
CA ILE A 183 14.50 12.12 9.46
C ILE A 183 15.64 12.99 10.01
N ASP A 184 15.30 14.14 10.61
CA ASP A 184 16.29 15.06 11.18
C ASP A 184 17.08 14.43 12.35
N GLU A 185 16.45 13.58 13.17
CA GLU A 185 17.13 12.85 14.24
C GLU A 185 17.96 11.68 13.70
N VAL A 186 17.46 10.93 12.72
CA VAL A 186 18.19 9.83 12.07
C VAL A 186 19.47 10.34 11.43
N ASN A 187 19.42 11.49 10.76
CA ASN A 187 20.58 12.10 10.10
C ASN A 187 21.68 12.58 11.07
N LYS A 188 21.40 12.66 12.38
CA LYS A 188 22.38 13.01 13.43
C LYS A 188 23.07 11.79 14.04
N VAL A 189 22.55 10.59 13.79
CA VAL A 189 23.08 9.35 14.39
C VAL A 189 24.33 8.92 13.65
N ASN A 190 25.45 8.75 14.37
CA ASN A 190 26.58 7.98 13.87
C ASN A 190 26.38 6.50 14.21
N VAL A 191 27.00 5.61 13.47
CA VAL A 191 26.80 4.16 13.66
C VAL A 191 27.22 3.72 15.06
N GLU A 192 28.23 4.36 15.64
CA GLU A 192 28.75 4.11 16.99
C GLU A 192 27.80 4.59 18.13
N ASP A 193 26.82 5.43 17.80
CA ASP A 193 25.81 5.91 18.76
C ASP A 193 24.68 4.91 18.98
N ILE A 194 24.62 3.86 18.17
CA ILE A 194 23.55 2.85 18.23
C ILE A 194 23.71 1.97 19.48
N LYS A 195 22.65 1.88 20.26
CA LYS A 195 22.59 1.04 21.47
C LYS A 195 22.00 -0.32 21.14
N PHE A 196 22.83 -1.27 20.73
CA PHE A 196 22.39 -2.62 20.36
C PHE A 196 22.05 -3.53 21.54
N GLU A 197 22.55 -3.23 22.74
CA GLU A 197 22.33 -4.07 23.94
C GLU A 197 20.96 -3.76 24.54
N GLY A 198 19.95 -4.57 24.17
CA GLY A 198 18.56 -4.40 24.60
C GLY A 198 18.34 -4.68 26.08
N ASN A 199 17.41 -3.94 26.68
CA ASN A 199 16.89 -4.25 28.02
C ASN A 199 15.70 -5.21 27.90
N LYS A 200 15.92 -6.49 28.19
CA LYS A 200 14.90 -7.55 28.06
C LYS A 200 13.70 -7.37 28.99
N GLU A 201 13.84 -6.65 30.10
CA GLU A 201 12.73 -6.34 31.02
C GLU A 201 11.70 -5.38 30.40
N LEU A 202 12.12 -4.62 29.40
CA LEU A 202 11.26 -3.69 28.65
C LEU A 202 10.69 -4.30 27.36
N ILE A 203 10.99 -5.56 27.05
CA ILE A 203 10.45 -6.25 25.87
C ILE A 203 9.41 -7.24 26.31
N GLU A 204 8.16 -6.99 25.96
CA GLU A 204 7.02 -7.88 26.17
C GLU A 204 6.64 -8.55 24.85
N ILE A 205 6.53 -9.87 24.86
CA ILE A 205 6.09 -10.64 23.69
C ILE A 205 4.57 -10.68 23.68
N ILE A 206 3.98 -10.30 22.55
CA ILE A 206 2.53 -10.30 22.29
C ILE A 206 2.19 -11.23 21.11
N GLY A 207 0.92 -11.61 20.98
CA GLY A 207 0.48 -12.51 19.89
C GLY A 207 -1.02 -12.81 19.95
N GLU A 208 -1.38 -14.05 20.30
CA GLU A 208 -2.75 -14.57 20.21
C GLU A 208 -3.80 -13.71 20.94
N GLU A 209 -3.45 -13.05 22.02
CA GLU A 209 -4.36 -12.16 22.75
C GLU A 209 -4.74 -10.92 21.91
N ILE A 210 -3.82 -10.42 21.09
CA ILE A 210 -4.07 -9.32 20.15
C ILE A 210 -4.86 -9.84 18.95
N ASP A 211 -4.43 -10.98 18.36
CA ASP A 211 -5.11 -11.65 17.26
C ASP A 211 -6.62 -11.79 17.53
N LYS A 212 -6.95 -12.27 18.75
CA LYS A 212 -8.34 -12.53 19.12
C LYS A 212 -9.17 -11.26 19.15
N VAL A 213 -8.70 -10.21 19.81
CA VAL A 213 -9.44 -8.94 19.91
C VAL A 213 -9.61 -8.31 18.51
N TYR A 214 -8.55 -8.35 17.70
CA TYR A 214 -8.57 -7.83 16.34
C TYR A 214 -9.57 -8.59 15.45
N LEU A 215 -9.56 -9.93 15.47
CA LEU A 215 -10.50 -10.76 14.72
C LEU A 215 -11.95 -10.58 15.18
N ASP A 216 -12.19 -10.43 16.48
CA ASP A 216 -13.52 -10.17 17.03
C ASP A 216 -14.08 -8.82 16.53
N LEU A 217 -13.24 -7.79 16.45
CA LEU A 217 -13.63 -6.49 15.88
C LEU A 217 -13.90 -6.59 14.38
N ILE A 218 -13.06 -7.30 13.63
CA ILE A 218 -13.28 -7.56 12.19
C ILE A 218 -14.58 -8.32 11.97
N HIS A 219 -14.90 -9.30 12.79
CA HIS A 219 -16.19 -10.00 12.69
C HIS A 219 -17.38 -9.04 12.85
N GLY A 220 -17.22 -8.02 13.70
CA GLY A 220 -18.24 -7.01 13.95
C GLY A 220 -18.55 -6.08 12.76
N ILE A 221 -17.74 -6.04 11.71
CA ILE A 221 -17.99 -5.20 10.53
C ILE A 221 -18.91 -5.85 9.49
N SER A 222 -19.27 -7.14 9.64
CA SER A 222 -20.21 -7.82 8.76
C SER A 222 -21.53 -7.05 8.68
N ILE A 223 -21.98 -6.78 7.45
CA ILE A 223 -23.21 -6.02 7.20
C ILE A 223 -24.42 -6.95 7.07
N ASP A 224 -24.22 -8.12 6.47
CA ASP A 224 -25.29 -9.11 6.23
C ASP A 224 -24.86 -10.55 6.58
N PRO A 225 -24.71 -10.86 7.90
CA PRO A 225 -24.31 -12.20 8.33
C PRO A 225 -25.34 -13.28 7.93
N GLU A 226 -26.59 -12.90 7.67
CA GLU A 226 -27.62 -13.85 7.22
C GLU A 226 -27.35 -14.37 5.80
N VAL A 227 -26.80 -13.54 4.91
CA VAL A 227 -26.45 -13.98 3.56
C VAL A 227 -25.32 -15.01 3.59
N ILE A 228 -24.40 -14.88 4.52
CA ILE A 228 -23.31 -15.87 4.71
C ILE A 228 -23.93 -17.21 5.07
N SER A 229 -24.87 -17.23 6.01
CA SER A 229 -25.56 -18.46 6.44
C SER A 229 -26.35 -19.11 5.29
N ARG A 230 -26.98 -18.32 4.40
CA ARG A 230 -27.68 -18.84 3.21
C ARG A 230 -26.71 -19.39 2.15
N GLN A 231 -25.50 -18.84 2.06
CA GLN A 231 -24.49 -19.18 1.06
C GLN A 231 -23.27 -19.89 1.69
N LYS A 232 -23.49 -20.70 2.75
CA LYS A 232 -22.42 -21.43 3.44
C LYS A 232 -21.60 -22.36 2.54
N ASP A 233 -22.14 -22.75 1.38
CA ASP A 233 -21.48 -23.59 0.39
C ASP A 233 -20.55 -22.79 -0.56
N LEU A 234 -20.40 -21.48 -0.36
CA LEU A 234 -19.51 -20.63 -1.14
C LEU A 234 -18.09 -21.20 -1.12
N LYS A 235 -17.54 -21.46 -2.30
CA LYS A 235 -16.21 -22.02 -2.47
C LYS A 235 -15.19 -20.93 -2.68
N ILE A 236 -14.31 -20.75 -1.72
CA ILE A 236 -13.28 -19.72 -1.69
C ILE A 236 -11.92 -20.38 -1.88
N VAL A 237 -11.12 -19.89 -2.83
CA VAL A 237 -9.70 -20.20 -2.91
C VAL A 237 -8.91 -18.99 -2.44
N TYR A 238 -8.01 -19.18 -1.47
CA TYR A 238 -7.19 -18.13 -0.89
C TYR A 238 -5.71 -18.45 -1.00
N THR A 239 -4.90 -17.44 -1.31
CA THR A 239 -3.44 -17.49 -1.22
C THR A 239 -2.86 -16.29 -0.48
N PRO A 240 -1.99 -16.50 0.52
CA PRO A 240 -1.23 -15.45 1.20
C PRO A 240 0.06 -15.06 0.45
N LEU A 241 0.36 -15.65 -0.70
CA LEU A 241 1.63 -15.48 -1.41
C LEU A 241 2.85 -15.60 -0.46
N HIS A 242 2.88 -16.65 0.36
CA HIS A 242 3.89 -16.92 1.41
C HIS A 242 3.89 -15.93 2.59
N GLY A 243 2.98 -14.95 2.62
CA GLY A 243 2.98 -13.82 3.53
C GLY A 243 2.17 -14.00 4.82
N THR A 244 2.07 -12.91 5.57
CA THR A 244 1.45 -12.85 6.89
C THR A 244 -0.05 -13.11 6.89
N GLY A 245 -0.72 -12.94 5.76
CA GLY A 245 -2.15 -13.23 5.64
C GLY A 245 -2.52 -14.68 6.01
N MET A 246 -1.56 -15.62 5.92
CA MET A 246 -1.77 -17.02 6.35
C MET A 246 -2.13 -17.16 7.84
N THR A 247 -1.73 -16.21 8.67
CA THR A 247 -1.96 -16.27 10.13
C THR A 247 -3.40 -15.97 10.50
N LEU A 248 -4.03 -14.99 9.84
CA LEU A 248 -5.31 -14.43 10.28
C LEU A 248 -6.45 -14.57 9.25
N ILE A 249 -6.19 -14.49 7.95
CA ILE A 249 -7.27 -14.47 6.94
C ILE A 249 -8.10 -15.76 6.95
N PRO A 250 -7.52 -16.97 6.98
CA PRO A 250 -8.32 -18.19 7.09
C PRO A 250 -9.11 -18.27 8.40
N ARG A 251 -8.56 -17.75 9.50
CA ARG A 251 -9.24 -17.68 10.82
C ARG A 251 -10.41 -16.69 10.78
N SER A 252 -10.22 -15.53 10.16
CA SER A 252 -11.26 -14.53 9.99
C SER A 252 -12.41 -15.06 9.13
N LEU A 253 -12.13 -15.67 7.98
CA LEU A 253 -13.14 -16.28 7.11
C LEU A 253 -13.95 -17.35 7.86
N LYS A 254 -13.27 -18.20 8.63
CA LYS A 254 -13.94 -19.21 9.45
C LYS A 254 -14.83 -18.60 10.54
N LEU A 255 -14.36 -17.53 11.19
CA LEU A 255 -15.12 -16.80 12.22
C LEU A 255 -16.40 -16.19 11.63
N TRP A 256 -16.34 -15.71 10.37
CA TRP A 256 -17.48 -15.19 9.64
C TRP A 256 -18.47 -16.28 9.20
N GLY A 257 -18.10 -17.56 9.28
CA GLY A 257 -18.97 -18.70 8.95
C GLY A 257 -18.74 -19.31 7.56
N PHE A 258 -17.63 -18.96 6.89
CA PHE A 258 -17.25 -19.60 5.62
C PHE A 258 -16.54 -20.94 5.91
N GLU A 259 -17.15 -22.04 5.47
CA GLU A 259 -16.63 -23.39 5.75
C GLU A 259 -15.79 -23.95 4.58
N ASN A 260 -16.05 -23.53 3.34
CA ASN A 260 -15.39 -24.02 2.13
C ASN A 260 -14.25 -23.11 1.69
N VAL A 261 -13.26 -22.94 2.54
CA VAL A 261 -12.05 -22.16 2.26
C VAL A 261 -10.90 -23.10 1.93
N HIS A 262 -10.46 -23.09 0.66
CA HIS A 262 -9.28 -23.80 0.20
C HIS A 262 -8.09 -22.84 0.16
N CYS A 263 -7.06 -23.11 0.95
CA CYS A 263 -5.82 -22.38 0.92
C CYS A 263 -4.81 -23.09 0.00
N VAL A 264 -4.16 -22.34 -0.89
CA VAL A 264 -3.14 -22.88 -1.83
C VAL A 264 -1.95 -23.41 -1.04
N LYS A 265 -1.81 -24.73 -0.97
CA LYS A 265 -0.85 -25.40 -0.07
C LYS A 265 0.60 -24.96 -0.30
N GLU A 266 1.01 -24.82 -1.55
CA GLU A 266 2.37 -24.42 -1.94
C GLU A 266 2.71 -23.01 -1.48
N GLN A 267 1.70 -22.16 -1.31
CA GLN A 267 1.83 -20.75 -0.91
C GLN A 267 1.49 -20.50 0.57
N MET A 268 0.93 -21.49 1.27
CA MET A 268 0.73 -21.50 2.73
C MET A 268 1.99 -21.89 3.49
N VAL A 269 3.15 -21.59 2.93
CA VAL A 269 4.46 -21.87 3.53
C VAL A 269 5.18 -20.55 3.73
N LYS A 270 5.51 -20.22 4.97
CA LYS A 270 6.30 -19.04 5.33
C LYS A 270 7.66 -19.10 4.64
N SER A 271 7.93 -18.19 3.71
CA SER A 271 9.18 -18.12 2.99
C SER A 271 9.48 -16.72 2.47
N GLY A 272 10.61 -16.16 2.89
CA GLY A 272 11.12 -14.89 2.35
C GLY A 272 11.70 -15.00 0.93
N ASP A 273 11.88 -16.21 0.42
CA ASP A 273 12.36 -16.45 -0.95
C ASP A 273 11.24 -16.47 -2.01
N PHE A 274 9.96 -16.47 -1.56
CA PHE A 274 8.80 -16.51 -2.45
C PHE A 274 8.91 -17.53 -3.59
N PRO A 275 9.13 -18.84 -3.30
CA PRO A 275 9.60 -19.83 -4.29
C PRO A 275 8.62 -20.10 -5.43
N THR A 276 7.37 -19.68 -5.32
CA THR A 276 6.33 -19.92 -6.33
C THR A 276 6.02 -18.70 -7.19
N VAL A 277 6.62 -17.54 -6.90
CA VAL A 277 6.33 -16.28 -7.60
C VAL A 277 7.60 -15.44 -7.74
N VAL A 278 7.73 -14.71 -8.84
CA VAL A 278 8.82 -13.75 -9.04
C VAL A 278 8.59 -12.49 -8.19
N SER A 279 7.34 -12.04 -8.14
CA SER A 279 6.91 -10.92 -7.31
C SER A 279 5.64 -11.30 -6.56
N PRO A 280 5.62 -11.23 -5.22
CA PRO A 280 4.46 -11.59 -4.41
C PRO A 280 3.40 -10.46 -4.40
N ASN A 281 3.02 -9.99 -5.59
CA ASN A 281 2.07 -8.91 -5.78
C ASN A 281 0.74 -9.44 -6.31
N PRO A 282 -0.36 -9.36 -5.56
CA PRO A 282 -1.68 -9.85 -5.98
C PRO A 282 -2.28 -9.09 -7.17
N GLU A 283 -1.68 -7.98 -7.60
CA GLU A 283 -2.03 -7.28 -8.85
C GLU A 283 -1.59 -8.06 -10.10
N ASN A 284 -0.60 -8.94 -9.96
CA ASN A 284 0.00 -9.67 -11.07
C ASN A 284 -0.70 -11.01 -11.28
N GLY A 285 -1.21 -11.25 -12.49
CA GLY A 285 -1.87 -12.52 -12.84
C GLY A 285 -0.95 -13.75 -12.63
N GLU A 286 0.36 -13.59 -12.81
CA GLU A 286 1.37 -14.64 -12.57
C GLU A 286 1.34 -15.12 -11.11
N ALA A 287 1.22 -14.20 -10.16
CA ALA A 287 1.17 -14.52 -8.73
C ALA A 287 -0.06 -15.38 -8.36
N LEU A 288 -1.15 -15.25 -9.13
CA LEU A 288 -2.41 -15.98 -8.91
C LEU A 288 -2.49 -17.32 -9.67
N THR A 289 -1.45 -17.71 -10.40
CA THR A 289 -1.46 -18.91 -11.26
C THR A 289 -1.87 -20.18 -10.51
N LEU A 290 -1.29 -20.43 -9.33
CA LEU A 290 -1.62 -21.61 -8.51
C LEU A 290 -3.04 -21.52 -7.94
N ALA A 291 -3.45 -20.36 -7.48
CA ALA A 291 -4.80 -20.15 -6.96
C ALA A 291 -5.88 -20.33 -8.06
N LEU A 292 -5.60 -19.87 -9.28
CA LEU A 292 -6.47 -20.08 -10.43
C LEU A 292 -6.51 -21.55 -10.89
N ARG A 293 -5.39 -22.30 -10.75
CA ARG A 293 -5.37 -23.75 -10.96
C ARG A 293 -6.37 -24.43 -10.01
N ASP A 294 -6.20 -24.19 -8.71
CA ASP A 294 -7.02 -24.80 -7.67
C ASP A 294 -8.50 -24.38 -7.81
N ALA A 295 -8.74 -23.12 -8.17
CA ALA A 295 -10.09 -22.61 -8.38
C ALA A 295 -10.82 -23.31 -9.56
N LYS A 296 -10.10 -23.64 -10.62
CA LYS A 296 -10.65 -24.41 -11.76
C LYS A 296 -10.95 -25.85 -11.37
N GLU A 297 -10.06 -26.51 -10.61
CA GLU A 297 -10.24 -27.89 -10.15
C GLU A 297 -11.42 -28.02 -9.19
N LEU A 298 -11.60 -27.06 -8.31
CA LEU A 298 -12.64 -27.05 -7.27
C LEU A 298 -13.98 -26.47 -7.77
N ASP A 299 -14.00 -25.91 -8.96
CA ASP A 299 -15.12 -25.09 -9.45
C ASP A 299 -15.49 -24.00 -8.42
N ALA A 300 -14.49 -23.21 -8.05
CA ALA A 300 -14.66 -22.19 -7.03
C ALA A 300 -15.49 -20.99 -7.50
N ASP A 301 -16.04 -20.24 -6.54
CA ASP A 301 -16.81 -19.02 -6.78
C ASP A 301 -15.91 -17.78 -6.85
N ILE A 302 -14.83 -17.76 -6.04
CA ILE A 302 -13.90 -16.64 -5.95
C ILE A 302 -12.48 -17.11 -5.64
N VAL A 303 -11.50 -16.38 -6.16
CA VAL A 303 -10.09 -16.42 -5.75
C VAL A 303 -9.77 -15.12 -5.02
N MET A 304 -9.11 -15.23 -3.88
CA MET A 304 -8.57 -14.10 -3.11
C MET A 304 -7.09 -14.29 -2.84
N ALA A 305 -6.35 -13.19 -2.85
CA ALA A 305 -4.92 -13.17 -2.54
C ALA A 305 -4.56 -11.94 -1.70
N SER A 306 -3.60 -12.10 -0.78
CA SER A 306 -2.98 -10.97 -0.08
C SER A 306 -1.48 -10.89 -0.39
N ASP A 307 -0.90 -9.70 -0.32
CA ASP A 307 0.54 -9.51 -0.42
C ASP A 307 1.26 -9.93 0.88
N PRO A 308 2.61 -9.97 0.92
CA PRO A 308 3.34 -10.52 2.06
C PRO A 308 3.05 -9.91 3.43
N ASP A 309 2.70 -8.65 3.50
CA ASP A 309 2.33 -7.98 4.75
C ASP A 309 0.81 -7.76 4.91
N ALA A 310 0.03 -8.40 4.03
CA ALA A 310 -1.42 -8.49 4.08
C ALA A 310 -2.13 -7.13 4.24
N ASP A 311 -1.64 -6.11 3.53
CA ASP A 311 -2.28 -4.81 3.45
C ASP A 311 -3.04 -4.59 2.11
N ARG A 312 -2.93 -5.54 1.14
CA ARG A 312 -3.62 -5.52 -0.16
C ARG A 312 -4.39 -6.80 -0.41
N VAL A 313 -5.51 -6.67 -1.11
CA VAL A 313 -6.35 -7.79 -1.53
C VAL A 313 -6.50 -7.82 -3.05
N GLY A 314 -6.00 -8.89 -3.68
CA GLY A 314 -6.28 -9.21 -5.08
C GLY A 314 -7.40 -10.23 -5.19
N MET A 315 -8.15 -10.21 -6.29
CA MET A 315 -9.21 -11.18 -6.52
C MET A 315 -9.38 -11.54 -7.99
N ALA A 316 -9.91 -12.73 -8.21
CA ALA A 316 -10.43 -13.15 -9.50
C ALA A 316 -11.81 -13.81 -9.34
N CYS A 317 -12.66 -13.66 -10.35
CA CYS A 317 -13.97 -14.28 -10.44
C CYS A 317 -14.28 -14.71 -11.87
N LYS A 318 -15.36 -15.45 -12.07
CA LYS A 318 -15.83 -15.85 -13.41
C LYS A 318 -16.61 -14.71 -14.06
N ASN A 319 -16.33 -14.46 -15.36
CA ASN A 319 -17.13 -13.57 -16.19
C ASN A 319 -18.41 -14.27 -16.71
N ASP A 320 -19.19 -13.59 -17.53
CA ASP A 320 -20.41 -14.11 -18.17
C ASP A 320 -20.20 -15.28 -19.14
N LYS A 321 -18.92 -15.55 -19.51
CA LYS A 321 -18.52 -16.69 -20.35
C LYS A 321 -17.96 -17.85 -19.51
N GLY A 322 -17.93 -17.72 -18.18
CA GLY A 322 -17.35 -18.71 -17.27
C GLY A 322 -15.81 -18.67 -17.23
N GLU A 323 -15.17 -17.66 -17.80
CA GLU A 323 -13.72 -17.48 -17.80
C GLU A 323 -13.27 -16.75 -16.54
N TRP A 324 -12.16 -17.18 -15.93
CA TRP A 324 -11.56 -16.50 -14.82
C TRP A 324 -10.90 -15.19 -15.25
N ILE A 325 -11.29 -14.10 -14.65
CA ILE A 325 -10.75 -12.76 -14.85
C ILE A 325 -10.28 -12.14 -13.53
N LEU A 326 -9.22 -11.36 -13.60
CA LEU A 326 -8.78 -10.54 -12.47
C LEU A 326 -9.60 -9.25 -12.43
N ILE A 327 -10.05 -8.91 -11.24
CA ILE A 327 -10.70 -7.62 -10.96
C ILE A 327 -9.61 -6.66 -10.49
N ASN A 328 -9.49 -5.50 -11.15
CA ASN A 328 -8.45 -4.53 -10.79
C ASN A 328 -8.78 -3.76 -9.51
N GLY A 329 -7.80 -3.04 -8.95
CA GLY A 329 -7.96 -2.33 -7.68
C GLY A 329 -9.04 -1.25 -7.69
N ASN A 330 -9.25 -0.56 -8.82
CA ASN A 330 -10.36 0.38 -8.95
C ASN A 330 -11.71 -0.31 -8.88
N GLN A 331 -11.87 -1.42 -9.60
CA GLN A 331 -13.10 -2.24 -9.58
C GLN A 331 -13.32 -2.87 -8.20
N THR A 332 -12.24 -3.31 -7.54
CA THR A 332 -12.29 -3.84 -6.17
C THR A 332 -12.81 -2.77 -5.19
N CYS A 333 -12.26 -1.56 -5.24
CA CYS A 333 -12.70 -0.45 -4.41
C CYS A 333 -14.18 -0.08 -4.69
N LEU A 334 -14.60 -0.10 -5.96
CA LEU A 334 -15.99 0.09 -6.35
C LEU A 334 -16.92 -0.95 -5.75
N LEU A 335 -16.57 -2.24 -5.82
CA LEU A 335 -17.36 -3.33 -5.25
C LEU A 335 -17.56 -3.16 -3.76
N PHE A 336 -16.50 -2.87 -3.02
CA PHE A 336 -16.58 -2.64 -1.58
C PHE A 336 -17.51 -1.48 -1.25
N LEU A 337 -17.27 -0.31 -1.80
CA LEU A 337 -18.03 0.88 -1.48
C LEU A 337 -19.49 0.78 -1.93
N TYR A 338 -19.73 0.22 -3.11
CA TYR A 338 -21.10 -0.03 -3.58
C TYR A 338 -21.86 -0.97 -2.64
N TYR A 339 -21.25 -2.08 -2.25
CA TYR A 339 -21.85 -3.03 -1.32
C TYR A 339 -22.13 -2.40 0.04
N ILE A 340 -21.13 -1.77 0.64
CA ILE A 340 -21.24 -1.13 1.96
C ILE A 340 -22.38 -0.12 1.96
N ILE A 341 -22.41 0.78 1.00
CA ILE A 341 -23.42 1.85 0.92
C ILE A 341 -24.81 1.25 0.72
N LYS A 342 -24.97 0.39 -0.29
CA LYS A 342 -26.25 -0.19 -0.66
C LYS A 342 -26.87 -1.03 0.45
N ASN A 343 -26.09 -1.89 1.09
CA ASN A 343 -26.60 -2.78 2.13
C ASN A 343 -26.80 -2.07 3.47
N ARG A 344 -25.92 -1.10 3.83
CA ARG A 344 -26.19 -0.24 5.00
C ARG A 344 -27.47 0.57 4.82
N GLN A 345 -27.74 1.10 3.63
CA GLN A 345 -29.00 1.79 3.33
C GLN A 345 -30.20 0.86 3.46
N ALA A 346 -30.14 -0.33 2.84
CA ALA A 346 -31.22 -1.31 2.88
C ALA A 346 -31.58 -1.76 4.32
N LYS A 347 -30.57 -1.76 5.21
CA LYS A 347 -30.73 -2.15 6.63
C LYS A 347 -30.97 -0.93 7.56
N GLY A 348 -31.04 0.29 7.03
CA GLY A 348 -31.24 1.50 7.84
C GLY A 348 -30.05 1.87 8.74
N LEU A 349 -28.85 1.43 8.38
CA LEU A 349 -27.60 1.64 9.14
C LEU A 349 -26.83 2.90 8.73
N MET A 350 -27.27 3.60 7.65
CA MET A 350 -26.65 4.84 7.20
C MET A 350 -26.98 6.01 8.13
N LYS A 351 -25.99 6.84 8.40
CA LYS A 351 -26.10 8.04 9.21
C LYS A 351 -25.73 9.27 8.38
N PRO A 352 -26.29 10.45 8.66
CA PRO A 352 -25.90 11.69 7.98
C PRO A 352 -24.42 12.08 8.16
N THR A 353 -23.75 11.48 9.13
CA THR A 353 -22.33 11.70 9.44
C THR A 353 -21.41 10.71 8.74
N ASP A 354 -21.95 9.76 7.98
CA ASP A 354 -21.14 8.74 7.28
C ASP A 354 -20.39 9.38 6.11
N PHE A 355 -19.13 9.04 5.98
CA PHE A 355 -18.30 9.47 4.86
C PHE A 355 -17.39 8.36 4.34
N ILE A 356 -16.99 8.51 3.08
CA ILE A 356 -16.04 7.64 2.39
C ILE A 356 -14.83 8.45 1.91
N VAL A 357 -13.70 7.75 1.70
CA VAL A 357 -12.45 8.38 1.21
C VAL A 357 -11.88 7.61 0.03
N LYS A 358 -11.41 8.33 -0.98
CA LYS A 358 -10.60 7.74 -2.05
C LYS A 358 -9.38 8.60 -2.37
N THR A 359 -8.40 8.04 -3.06
CA THR A 359 -7.29 8.87 -3.55
C THR A 359 -7.70 9.63 -4.81
N ILE A 360 -7.00 10.74 -5.08
CA ILE A 360 -7.23 11.57 -6.28
C ILE A 360 -7.00 10.82 -7.61
N VAL A 361 -6.30 9.68 -7.58
CA VAL A 361 -6.04 8.85 -8.77
C VAL A 361 -6.97 7.64 -8.89
N THR A 362 -7.73 7.32 -7.83
CA THR A 362 -8.75 6.27 -7.85
C THR A 362 -9.96 6.73 -8.68
N THR A 363 -10.71 5.78 -9.23
CA THR A 363 -11.80 6.02 -10.20
C THR A 363 -12.85 7.02 -9.72
N GLU A 364 -13.31 7.88 -10.63
CA GLU A 364 -14.38 8.86 -10.39
C GLU A 364 -15.80 8.25 -10.38
N VAL A 365 -15.94 6.95 -10.66
CA VAL A 365 -17.24 6.28 -10.50
C VAL A 365 -17.67 6.27 -9.03
N ILE A 366 -16.71 6.22 -8.09
CA ILE A 366 -16.98 6.33 -6.65
C ILE A 366 -17.67 7.67 -6.32
N ARG A 367 -17.23 8.78 -6.93
CA ARG A 367 -17.87 10.09 -6.77
C ARG A 367 -19.33 10.06 -7.20
N LYS A 368 -19.62 9.44 -8.35
CA LYS A 368 -20.99 9.32 -8.85
C LYS A 368 -21.88 8.48 -7.92
N ILE A 369 -21.32 7.44 -7.30
CA ILE A 369 -22.02 6.66 -6.27
C ILE A 369 -22.33 7.57 -5.07
N ALA A 370 -21.34 8.27 -4.55
CA ALA A 370 -21.50 9.14 -3.40
C ALA A 370 -22.53 10.26 -3.63
N GLU A 371 -22.44 10.95 -4.77
CA GLU A 371 -23.38 12.00 -5.17
C GLU A 371 -24.82 11.49 -5.27
N LYS A 372 -25.03 10.34 -5.98
CA LYS A 372 -26.37 9.74 -6.15
C LYS A 372 -26.96 9.28 -4.82
N GLN A 373 -26.12 8.83 -3.89
CA GLN A 373 -26.52 8.31 -2.58
C GLN A 373 -26.45 9.38 -1.48
N ASN A 374 -26.11 10.61 -1.83
CA ASN A 374 -25.98 11.76 -0.90
C ASN A 374 -25.07 11.45 0.31
N ILE A 375 -23.87 10.92 0.03
CA ILE A 375 -22.86 10.58 1.02
C ILE A 375 -21.67 11.51 0.84
N GLU A 376 -21.11 12.00 1.94
CA GLU A 376 -19.87 12.78 1.89
C GLU A 376 -18.72 11.91 1.38
N MET A 377 -18.03 12.37 0.33
CA MET A 377 -16.84 11.74 -0.20
C MET A 377 -15.67 12.71 -0.18
N ARG A 378 -14.54 12.26 0.30
CA ARG A 378 -13.30 13.03 0.34
C ARG A 378 -12.26 12.45 -0.60
N ASP A 379 -11.58 13.35 -1.31
CA ASP A 379 -10.37 13.05 -2.06
C ASP A 379 -9.13 13.32 -1.21
N CYS A 380 -8.17 12.40 -1.21
CA CYS A 380 -6.87 12.60 -0.58
C CYS A 380 -5.73 12.25 -1.53
N TYR A 381 -4.49 12.56 -1.16
CA TYR A 381 -3.32 12.14 -1.93
C TYR A 381 -3.15 10.62 -1.96
N THR A 382 -2.38 10.12 -2.91
CA THR A 382 -1.98 8.70 -2.98
C THR A 382 -1.10 8.32 -1.80
N GLY A 383 -1.39 7.19 -1.21
CA GLY A 383 -0.78 6.67 0.02
C GLY A 383 -1.79 6.64 1.16
N PHE A 384 -1.98 5.45 1.75
CA PHE A 384 -3.06 5.19 2.70
C PHE A 384 -3.00 6.06 3.96
N LYS A 385 -1.82 6.55 4.32
CA LYS A 385 -1.63 7.53 5.39
C LYS A 385 -2.50 8.78 5.25
N TRP A 386 -2.89 9.15 4.04
CA TRP A 386 -3.79 10.27 3.79
C TRP A 386 -5.25 9.91 4.05
N ILE A 387 -5.67 8.68 3.73
CA ILE A 387 -6.97 8.15 4.14
C ILE A 387 -7.04 8.09 5.68
N ALA A 388 -6.01 7.54 6.32
CA ALA A 388 -5.90 7.47 7.77
C ALA A 388 -5.98 8.86 8.44
N ARG A 389 -5.37 9.88 7.82
CA ARG A 389 -5.48 11.28 8.28
C ARG A 389 -6.93 11.78 8.25
N GLU A 390 -7.67 11.53 7.17
CA GLU A 390 -9.08 11.94 7.10
C GLU A 390 -9.93 11.23 8.16
N ILE A 391 -9.64 9.96 8.45
CA ILE A 391 -10.28 9.22 9.54
C ILE A 391 -9.95 9.88 10.90
N ALA A 392 -8.67 10.15 11.19
CA ALA A 392 -8.23 10.74 12.45
C ALA A 392 -8.83 12.13 12.70
N LEU A 393 -8.91 12.98 11.70
CA LEU A 393 -9.53 14.32 11.79
C LEU A 393 -11.03 14.29 12.06
N SER A 394 -11.68 13.18 11.74
CA SER A 394 -13.13 13.00 11.86
C SER A 394 -13.52 12.20 13.10
N GLU A 395 -12.54 11.66 13.83
CA GLU A 395 -12.78 10.83 15.03
C GLU A 395 -13.67 11.58 16.04
N GLY A 396 -14.73 10.92 16.49
CA GLY A 396 -15.72 11.50 17.41
C GLY A 396 -16.71 12.50 16.80
N LYS A 397 -16.60 12.83 15.50
CA LYS A 397 -17.49 13.80 14.81
C LYS A 397 -18.27 13.15 13.67
N GLN A 398 -17.63 12.35 12.88
CA GLN A 398 -18.20 11.68 11.71
C GLN A 398 -17.77 10.21 11.69
N GLN A 399 -18.52 9.38 10.96
CA GLN A 399 -18.27 7.94 10.86
C GLN A 399 -17.68 7.62 9.49
N TYR A 400 -16.45 7.15 9.48
CA TYR A 400 -15.85 6.53 8.31
C TYR A 400 -16.51 5.17 8.05
N ILE A 401 -16.92 4.92 6.79
CA ILE A 401 -17.57 3.65 6.42
C ILE A 401 -16.83 2.88 5.33
N GLY A 402 -15.76 3.43 4.78
CA GLY A 402 -14.92 2.75 3.83
C GLY A 402 -14.11 3.68 2.95
N GLY A 403 -13.01 3.17 2.43
CA GLY A 403 -12.17 3.88 1.47
C GLY A 403 -11.01 3.04 0.98
N GLY A 404 -10.44 3.45 -0.14
CA GLY A 404 -9.39 2.66 -0.75
C GLY A 404 -8.60 3.36 -1.83
N GLU A 405 -7.64 2.62 -2.33
CA GLU A 405 -6.71 3.01 -3.38
C GLU A 405 -6.88 2.12 -4.61
N GLU A 406 -6.54 2.65 -5.78
CA GLU A 406 -6.46 1.91 -7.04
C GLU A 406 -5.45 0.75 -6.99
N SER A 407 -4.52 0.79 -6.04
CA SER A 407 -3.46 -0.21 -5.84
C SER A 407 -3.86 -1.33 -4.87
N TYR A 408 -5.13 -1.76 -4.91
CA TYR A 408 -5.66 -2.93 -4.17
C TYR A 408 -5.71 -2.78 -2.64
N GLY A 409 -5.49 -1.58 -2.10
CA GLY A 409 -5.63 -1.28 -0.69
C GLY A 409 -7.04 -0.83 -0.34
N PHE A 410 -7.65 -1.42 0.68
CA PHE A 410 -8.96 -1.06 1.19
C PHE A 410 -9.00 -1.12 2.71
N LEU A 411 -9.86 -0.32 3.32
CA LEU A 411 -10.18 -0.33 4.75
C LEU A 411 -11.69 -0.10 4.90
N ALA A 412 -12.35 -0.98 5.65
CA ALA A 412 -13.78 -0.91 5.90
C ALA A 412 -14.13 -0.38 7.29
N GLU A 413 -13.16 -0.28 8.16
CA GLU A 413 -13.28 0.06 9.59
C GLU A 413 -12.42 1.26 9.98
N ASP A 414 -12.58 1.76 11.20
CA ASP A 414 -11.83 2.90 11.72
C ASP A 414 -10.95 2.60 12.96
N PHE A 415 -10.94 1.34 13.43
CA PHE A 415 -10.04 0.91 14.50
C PHE A 415 -8.62 0.60 14.03
N VAL A 416 -8.42 0.43 12.71
CA VAL A 416 -7.14 0.36 12.01
C VAL A 416 -6.88 1.69 11.28
N ARG A 417 -5.61 2.01 11.01
CA ARG A 417 -5.20 3.23 10.28
C ARG A 417 -4.26 2.93 9.11
N ASP A 418 -4.31 1.73 8.59
CA ASP A 418 -3.67 1.32 7.34
C ASP A 418 -4.61 0.39 6.56
N LYS A 419 -4.27 0.07 5.33
CA LYS A 419 -5.00 -0.91 4.50
C LYS A 419 -5.08 -2.23 5.23
N ASP A 420 -6.21 -2.91 5.13
CA ASP A 420 -6.44 -4.16 5.85
C ASP A 420 -6.97 -5.26 4.93
N ALA A 421 -6.09 -6.21 4.55
CA ALA A 421 -6.51 -7.36 3.76
C ALA A 421 -7.24 -8.42 4.60
N VAL A 422 -7.14 -8.41 5.92
CA VAL A 422 -7.87 -9.38 6.77
C VAL A 422 -9.35 -9.06 6.77
N SER A 423 -9.70 -7.81 7.07
CA SER A 423 -11.09 -7.33 6.99
C SER A 423 -11.60 -7.33 5.55
N ALA A 424 -10.76 -6.88 4.59
CA ALA A 424 -11.15 -6.82 3.18
C ALA A 424 -11.45 -8.22 2.59
N CYS A 425 -10.66 -9.25 2.86
CA CYS A 425 -10.96 -10.61 2.40
C CYS A 425 -12.27 -11.15 2.98
N SER A 426 -12.54 -10.90 4.27
CA SER A 426 -13.77 -11.34 4.92
C SER A 426 -15.00 -10.63 4.35
N LEU A 427 -14.91 -9.31 4.17
CA LEU A 427 -15.97 -8.52 3.55
C LEU A 427 -16.15 -8.90 2.07
N LEU A 428 -15.08 -9.18 1.34
CA LEU A 428 -15.15 -9.62 -0.06
C LEU A 428 -15.87 -10.97 -0.19
N ALA A 429 -15.65 -11.89 0.74
CA ALA A 429 -16.39 -13.16 0.80
C ALA A 429 -17.88 -12.93 1.07
N GLU A 430 -18.23 -11.98 1.96
CA GLU A 430 -19.64 -11.58 2.17
C GLU A 430 -20.25 -10.95 0.91
N ILE A 431 -19.51 -10.09 0.20
CA ILE A 431 -19.97 -9.51 -1.07
C ILE A 431 -20.22 -10.60 -2.12
N CYS A 432 -19.32 -11.60 -2.18
CA CYS A 432 -19.48 -12.73 -3.09
C CYS A 432 -20.72 -13.57 -2.72
N ALA A 433 -20.94 -13.84 -1.44
CA ALA A 433 -22.13 -14.52 -0.95
C ALA A 433 -23.41 -13.73 -1.28
N TRP A 434 -23.39 -12.40 -1.08
CA TRP A 434 -24.50 -11.51 -1.42
C TRP A 434 -24.80 -11.48 -2.94
N ALA A 435 -23.78 -11.50 -3.78
CA ALA A 435 -23.95 -11.59 -5.23
C ALA A 435 -24.56 -12.95 -5.61
N LYS A 436 -24.01 -14.05 -5.07
CA LYS A 436 -24.48 -15.42 -5.33
C LYS A 436 -25.92 -15.64 -4.87
N ASP A 437 -26.35 -15.06 -3.76
CA ASP A 437 -27.71 -15.11 -3.24
C ASP A 437 -28.73 -14.48 -4.21
N GLN A 438 -28.25 -13.60 -5.11
CA GLN A 438 -29.02 -12.98 -6.19
C GLN A 438 -28.83 -13.67 -7.54
N GLY A 439 -28.14 -14.82 -7.58
CA GLY A 439 -27.82 -15.53 -8.83
C GLY A 439 -26.78 -14.80 -9.70
N LYS A 440 -25.91 -13.97 -9.09
CA LYS A 440 -24.89 -13.15 -9.75
C LYS A 440 -23.49 -13.56 -9.34
N THR A 441 -22.52 -13.28 -10.22
CA THR A 441 -21.08 -13.27 -9.89
C THR A 441 -20.65 -11.86 -9.47
N LEU A 442 -19.42 -11.73 -8.96
CA LEU A 442 -18.84 -10.41 -8.69
C LEU A 442 -18.64 -9.59 -9.98
N TYR A 443 -18.39 -10.26 -11.11
CA TYR A 443 -18.37 -9.63 -12.43
C TYR A 443 -19.72 -8.97 -12.76
N ASP A 444 -20.83 -9.68 -12.55
CA ASP A 444 -22.17 -9.13 -12.79
C ASP A 444 -22.45 -7.90 -11.93
N VAL A 445 -21.96 -7.88 -10.68
CA VAL A 445 -22.08 -6.71 -9.80
C VAL A 445 -21.29 -5.51 -10.35
N VAL A 446 -20.07 -5.73 -10.87
CA VAL A 446 -19.30 -4.66 -11.53
C VAL A 446 -20.04 -4.14 -12.77
N MET A 447 -20.68 -5.04 -13.55
CA MET A 447 -21.50 -4.63 -14.71
C MET A 447 -22.72 -3.80 -14.27
N ASP A 448 -23.40 -4.18 -13.20
CA ASP A 448 -24.50 -3.41 -12.63
C ASP A 448 -24.04 -2.00 -12.22
N ILE A 449 -22.88 -1.88 -11.56
CA ILE A 449 -22.31 -0.59 -11.19
C ILE A 449 -22.06 0.28 -12.45
N TYR A 450 -21.49 -0.31 -13.50
CA TYR A 450 -21.23 0.42 -14.75
C TYR A 450 -22.51 0.82 -15.48
N LEU A 451 -23.55 0.01 -15.43
CA LEU A 451 -24.87 0.36 -16.00
C LEU A 451 -25.53 1.49 -15.22
N GLU A 452 -25.40 1.49 -13.90
CA GLU A 452 -26.08 2.46 -13.04
C GLU A 452 -25.33 3.80 -12.93
N TYR A 453 -23.97 3.78 -12.89
CA TYR A 453 -23.13 4.97 -12.64
C TYR A 453 -22.24 5.35 -13.82
N GLY A 454 -22.23 4.56 -14.89
CA GLY A 454 -21.45 4.76 -16.10
C GLY A 454 -20.14 3.98 -16.12
N PHE A 455 -19.81 3.50 -17.32
CA PHE A 455 -18.57 2.75 -17.57
C PHE A 455 -17.33 3.60 -17.37
N SER A 456 -16.31 3.00 -16.77
CA SER A 456 -14.98 3.57 -16.63
C SER A 456 -13.92 2.50 -16.87
N LYS A 457 -12.84 2.87 -17.55
CA LYS A 457 -11.66 2.04 -17.71
C LYS A 457 -10.43 2.81 -17.27
N GLU A 458 -9.77 2.27 -16.28
CA GLU A 458 -8.54 2.80 -15.72
C GLU A 458 -7.34 2.06 -16.32
N PHE A 459 -6.25 2.79 -16.52
CA PHE A 459 -4.98 2.28 -17.00
C PHE A 459 -3.81 3.07 -16.42
N THR A 460 -2.79 2.37 -15.94
CA THR A 460 -1.58 3.01 -15.38
C THR A 460 -0.38 2.75 -16.27
N ILE A 461 0.35 3.82 -16.61
CA ILE A 461 1.62 3.74 -17.33
C ILE A 461 2.74 4.08 -16.37
N ASN A 462 3.75 3.22 -16.30
CA ASN A 462 4.98 3.45 -15.55
C ASN A 462 6.11 3.73 -16.54
N VAL A 463 6.64 4.94 -16.54
CA VAL A 463 7.83 5.30 -17.33
C VAL A 463 9.03 5.32 -16.39
N VAL A 464 9.92 4.35 -16.57
CA VAL A 464 11.17 4.24 -15.80
C VAL A 464 12.30 4.88 -16.58
N LYS A 465 13.03 5.77 -15.95
CA LYS A 465 14.20 6.47 -16.50
C LYS A 465 15.39 6.23 -15.57
N PRO A 466 16.21 5.22 -15.80
CA PRO A 466 17.25 4.84 -14.85
C PRO A 466 18.35 5.90 -14.69
N GLY A 467 18.92 5.97 -13.49
CA GLY A 467 20.05 6.81 -13.16
C GLY A 467 19.72 8.29 -12.91
N LYS A 468 20.75 9.07 -12.64
CA LYS A 468 20.65 10.50 -12.34
C LYS A 468 20.06 11.30 -13.51
N SER A 469 20.50 11.02 -14.74
CA SER A 469 19.99 11.66 -15.93
C SER A 469 18.48 11.40 -16.11
N GLY A 470 18.03 10.19 -15.79
CA GLY A 470 16.60 9.85 -15.83
C GLY A 470 15.77 10.62 -14.81
N ALA A 471 16.28 10.83 -13.60
CA ALA A 471 15.61 11.68 -12.61
C ALA A 471 15.50 13.14 -13.09
N ASP A 472 16.55 13.67 -13.72
CA ASP A 472 16.54 15.04 -14.31
C ASP A 472 15.55 15.13 -15.49
N GLU A 473 15.45 14.09 -16.34
CA GLU A 473 14.45 14.00 -17.40
C GLU A 473 13.02 14.04 -16.85
N ILE A 474 12.72 13.25 -15.81
CA ILE A 474 11.40 13.24 -15.16
C ILE A 474 11.05 14.62 -14.59
N LYS A 475 12.01 15.27 -13.93
CA LYS A 475 11.83 16.63 -13.40
C LYS A 475 11.53 17.62 -14.52
N LYS A 476 12.24 17.50 -15.65
CA LYS A 476 11.99 18.31 -16.85
C LYS A 476 10.60 18.05 -17.43
N MET A 477 10.18 16.78 -17.55
CA MET A 477 8.83 16.42 -18.00
C MET A 477 7.74 17.11 -17.16
N MET A 478 7.85 17.07 -15.84
CA MET A 478 6.88 17.73 -14.95
C MET A 478 6.87 19.24 -15.11
N THR A 479 8.05 19.85 -15.32
CA THR A 479 8.17 21.30 -15.58
C THR A 479 7.54 21.67 -16.93
N ASP A 480 7.79 20.88 -17.97
CA ASP A 480 7.26 21.10 -19.31
C ASP A 480 5.72 20.97 -19.30
N PHE A 481 5.14 19.99 -18.62
CA PHE A 481 3.69 19.82 -18.44
C PHE A 481 3.04 20.97 -17.66
N ARG A 482 3.73 21.57 -16.70
CA ARG A 482 3.24 22.76 -15.98
C ARG A 482 3.22 24.00 -16.87
N ASN A 483 4.32 24.21 -17.58
CA ASN A 483 4.47 25.40 -18.43
C ASN A 483 3.62 25.33 -19.70
N ASN A 484 3.45 24.13 -20.26
CA ASN A 484 2.72 23.88 -21.49
C ASN A 484 1.73 22.71 -21.30
N PRO A 485 0.66 22.90 -20.50
CA PRO A 485 -0.30 21.84 -20.25
C PRO A 485 -1.03 21.44 -21.55
N PRO A 486 -1.34 20.16 -21.73
CA PRO A 486 -2.06 19.70 -22.91
C PRO A 486 -3.43 20.36 -23.01
N LYS A 487 -3.81 20.79 -24.22
CA LYS A 487 -5.12 21.37 -24.52
C LYS A 487 -6.14 20.32 -24.96
N GLU A 488 -5.64 19.21 -25.48
CA GLU A 488 -6.43 18.09 -25.98
C GLU A 488 -5.70 16.78 -25.67
N LEU A 489 -6.43 15.72 -25.30
CA LEU A 489 -5.91 14.39 -25.00
C LEU A 489 -6.87 13.34 -25.58
N GLY A 490 -6.34 12.45 -26.44
CA GLY A 490 -7.13 11.40 -27.08
C GLY A 490 -8.36 11.93 -27.81
N GLY A 491 -8.23 13.04 -28.55
CA GLY A 491 -9.31 13.66 -29.31
C GLY A 491 -10.36 14.40 -28.47
N SER A 492 -10.14 14.60 -27.17
CA SER A 492 -11.05 15.33 -26.28
C SER A 492 -10.36 16.55 -25.68
N LYS A 493 -11.07 17.69 -25.69
CA LYS A 493 -10.56 18.96 -25.16
C LYS A 493 -10.40 18.89 -23.65
N VAL A 494 -9.27 19.33 -23.14
CA VAL A 494 -9.05 19.50 -21.69
C VAL A 494 -9.82 20.73 -21.22
N VAL A 495 -10.61 20.58 -20.18
CA VAL A 495 -11.49 21.63 -19.61
C VAL A 495 -11.12 22.00 -18.18
N THR A 496 -10.33 21.18 -17.49
CA THR A 496 -9.84 21.49 -16.13
C THR A 496 -8.42 21.01 -15.97
N TRP A 497 -7.57 21.87 -15.41
CA TRP A 497 -6.19 21.61 -15.03
C TRP A 497 -6.04 21.79 -13.52
N LYS A 498 -5.44 20.82 -12.85
CA LYS A 498 -5.10 20.91 -11.42
C LYS A 498 -3.60 20.75 -11.25
N ASP A 499 -2.97 21.68 -10.55
CA ASP A 499 -1.59 21.57 -10.10
C ASP A 499 -1.54 21.55 -8.58
N TYR A 500 -1.23 20.38 -8.03
CA TYR A 500 -1.17 20.20 -6.58
C TYR A 500 0.13 20.76 -5.96
N GLN A 501 1.11 21.15 -6.77
CA GLN A 501 2.29 21.84 -6.26
C GLN A 501 2.03 23.31 -5.94
N THR A 502 1.14 23.95 -6.70
CA THR A 502 0.70 25.33 -6.45
C THR A 502 -0.64 25.41 -5.72
N LEU A 503 -1.33 24.27 -5.57
CA LEU A 503 -2.70 24.16 -5.06
C LEU A 503 -3.69 25.00 -5.87
N GLU A 504 -3.52 25.03 -7.19
CA GLU A 504 -4.37 25.75 -8.12
C GLU A 504 -5.15 24.81 -9.03
N GLN A 505 -6.40 25.18 -9.31
CA GLN A 505 -7.22 24.62 -10.36
C GLN A 505 -7.59 25.72 -11.36
N ARG A 506 -7.54 25.41 -12.65
CA ARG A 506 -7.97 26.29 -13.76
C ARG A 506 -9.07 25.62 -14.55
N ASP A 507 -10.09 26.36 -14.93
CA ASP A 507 -11.12 25.94 -15.87
C ASP A 507 -10.81 26.32 -17.32
N ALA A 508 -11.66 25.88 -18.26
CA ALA A 508 -11.50 26.17 -19.70
C ALA A 508 -11.59 27.66 -20.05
N ASN A 509 -12.15 28.49 -19.16
CA ASN A 509 -12.29 29.95 -19.34
C ASN A 509 -11.08 30.70 -18.74
N GLY A 510 -10.15 29.98 -18.09
CA GLY A 510 -8.97 30.55 -17.45
C GLY A 510 -9.20 31.03 -16.02
N ASN A 511 -10.38 30.77 -15.43
CA ASN A 511 -10.65 31.10 -14.03
C ASN A 511 -9.78 30.20 -13.13
N VAL A 512 -9.15 30.79 -12.12
CA VAL A 512 -8.28 30.09 -11.16
C VAL A 512 -9.01 30.00 -9.82
N SER A 513 -9.00 28.81 -9.22
CA SER A 513 -9.47 28.56 -7.87
C SER A 513 -8.46 27.75 -7.07
N LYS A 514 -8.55 27.82 -5.74
CA LYS A 514 -7.66 27.08 -4.84
C LYS A 514 -8.14 25.65 -4.66
N LEU A 515 -7.20 24.71 -4.62
CA LEU A 515 -7.45 23.32 -4.21
C LEU A 515 -7.33 23.20 -2.70
N GLU A 516 -8.37 22.67 -2.06
CA GLU A 516 -8.40 22.42 -0.61
C GLU A 516 -7.71 21.07 -0.32
N MET A 517 -6.38 21.12 -0.15
CA MET A 517 -5.54 19.95 0.16
C MET A 517 -4.63 20.27 1.36
N PRO A 518 -4.23 19.25 2.16
CA PRO A 518 -3.49 19.45 3.41
C PRO A 518 -2.09 20.05 3.22
N GLU A 519 -1.45 19.75 2.11
CA GLU A 519 -0.09 20.22 1.76
C GLU A 519 0.09 20.19 0.23
N THR A 520 1.22 20.70 -0.25
CA THR A 520 1.55 20.62 -1.68
C THR A 520 2.06 19.23 -2.06
N SER A 521 1.80 18.82 -3.29
CA SER A 521 2.29 17.54 -3.85
C SER A 521 2.65 17.69 -5.32
N ASN A 522 3.71 17.00 -5.77
CA ASN A 522 4.12 17.06 -7.17
C ASN A 522 3.21 16.19 -8.07
N VAL A 523 1.95 16.60 -8.18
CA VAL A 523 0.93 15.92 -9.01
C VAL A 523 0.28 16.94 -9.94
N LEU A 524 0.02 16.51 -11.17
CA LEU A 524 -0.82 17.23 -12.14
C LEU A 524 -2.03 16.38 -12.50
N GLN A 525 -3.19 17.00 -12.68
CA GLN A 525 -4.38 16.34 -13.22
C GLN A 525 -5.01 17.15 -14.34
N TRP A 526 -5.50 16.45 -15.34
CA TRP A 526 -6.24 17.01 -16.47
C TRP A 526 -7.57 16.29 -16.64
N PHE A 527 -8.63 17.05 -16.78
CA PHE A 527 -9.98 16.55 -17.02
C PHE A 527 -10.44 17.03 -18.40
N CYS A 528 -10.89 16.10 -19.21
CA CYS A 528 -11.43 16.37 -20.53
C CYS A 528 -12.96 16.53 -20.50
N GLU A 529 -13.53 17.17 -21.52
CA GLU A 529 -14.98 17.41 -21.65
C GLU A 529 -15.83 16.13 -21.69
N ASP A 530 -15.27 15.02 -22.14
CA ASP A 530 -15.92 13.70 -22.15
C ASP A 530 -15.75 12.91 -20.84
N GLY A 531 -15.19 13.55 -19.80
CA GLY A 531 -14.97 12.94 -18.49
C GLY A 531 -13.68 12.12 -18.36
N THR A 532 -12.85 12.04 -19.38
CA THR A 532 -11.52 11.42 -19.28
C THR A 532 -10.66 12.19 -18.28
N LYS A 533 -10.00 11.48 -17.37
CA LYS A 533 -9.09 12.04 -16.36
C LYS A 533 -7.69 11.47 -16.55
N ILE A 534 -6.68 12.32 -16.55
CA ILE A 534 -5.28 11.91 -16.53
C ILE A 534 -4.61 12.54 -15.32
N SER A 535 -3.91 11.72 -14.53
CA SER A 535 -3.09 12.18 -13.40
C SER A 535 -1.64 11.81 -13.64
N VAL A 536 -0.73 12.74 -13.39
CA VAL A 536 0.71 12.56 -13.60
C VAL A 536 1.44 12.77 -12.28
N ARG A 537 2.23 11.77 -11.86
CA ARG A 537 2.94 11.79 -10.59
C ARG A 537 4.32 11.13 -10.71
N PRO A 538 5.42 11.84 -10.44
CA PRO A 538 6.73 11.21 -10.30
C PRO A 538 6.80 10.42 -8.98
N SER A 539 7.60 9.36 -8.96
CA SER A 539 7.91 8.65 -7.72
C SER A 539 8.85 9.50 -6.86
N GLY A 540 8.64 9.48 -5.53
CA GLY A 540 9.54 10.14 -4.58
C GLY A 540 10.81 9.35 -4.30
N THR A 541 10.83 8.04 -4.58
CA THR A 541 11.91 7.13 -4.17
C THR A 541 12.65 6.49 -5.34
N GLU A 542 12.06 6.48 -6.53
CA GLU A 542 12.60 5.80 -7.70
C GLU A 542 12.55 6.73 -8.93
N PRO A 543 13.48 6.63 -9.87
CA PRO A 543 13.47 7.43 -11.09
C PRO A 543 12.40 6.93 -12.07
N LYS A 544 11.14 7.07 -11.68
CA LYS A 544 9.96 6.73 -12.49
C LYS A 544 8.87 7.78 -12.36
N ILE A 545 8.06 7.90 -13.40
CA ILE A 545 6.85 8.73 -13.42
C ILE A 545 5.66 7.87 -13.82
N LYS A 546 4.55 8.06 -13.12
CA LYS A 546 3.30 7.34 -13.36
C LYS A 546 2.27 8.25 -14.00
N PHE A 547 1.56 7.71 -14.99
CA PHE A 547 0.39 8.31 -15.59
C PHE A 547 -0.81 7.40 -15.28
N TYR A 548 -1.78 7.93 -14.57
CA TYR A 548 -3.06 7.28 -14.30
C TYR A 548 -4.09 7.84 -15.27
N ILE A 549 -4.59 7.01 -16.15
CA ILE A 549 -5.56 7.37 -17.18
C ILE A 549 -6.88 6.72 -16.84
N GLU A 550 -7.95 7.49 -16.80
CA GLU A 550 -9.32 7.03 -16.62
C GLU A 550 -10.16 7.52 -17.82
N VAL A 551 -10.66 6.57 -18.61
CA VAL A 551 -11.51 6.84 -19.76
C VAL A 551 -12.95 6.48 -19.43
N LYS A 552 -13.87 7.42 -19.66
CA LYS A 552 -15.30 7.21 -19.48
C LYS A 552 -15.96 6.68 -20.75
N GLY A 553 -17.03 5.93 -20.55
CA GLY A 553 -17.87 5.42 -21.64
C GLY A 553 -19.33 5.28 -21.23
N THR A 554 -20.18 4.96 -22.18
CA THR A 554 -21.60 4.68 -21.93
C THR A 554 -21.89 3.22 -22.21
N MET A 555 -22.14 2.46 -21.16
CA MET A 555 -22.56 1.06 -21.24
C MET A 555 -24.09 1.01 -21.12
N LYS A 556 -24.75 0.42 -22.11
CA LYS A 556 -26.23 0.34 -22.17
C LYS A 556 -26.77 -1.06 -21.84
N CYS A 557 -25.91 -2.07 -21.82
CA CYS A 557 -26.24 -3.46 -21.53
C CYS A 557 -24.97 -4.22 -21.15
N ASN A 558 -25.09 -5.36 -20.43
CA ASN A 558 -23.95 -6.18 -20.02
C ASN A 558 -23.13 -6.66 -21.24
N GLY A 559 -23.75 -7.11 -22.31
CA GLY A 559 -23.08 -7.52 -23.55
C GLY A 559 -22.35 -6.39 -24.30
N CYS A 560 -22.44 -5.14 -23.82
CA CYS A 560 -21.72 -4.00 -24.40
C CYS A 560 -20.31 -3.80 -23.80
N TYR A 561 -19.94 -4.57 -22.76
CA TYR A 561 -18.68 -4.37 -22.00
C TYR A 561 -17.43 -4.50 -22.88
N ASP A 562 -17.35 -5.57 -23.70
CA ASP A 562 -16.20 -5.80 -24.58
C ASP A 562 -16.02 -4.65 -25.60
N ARG A 563 -17.12 -4.12 -26.14
CA ARG A 563 -17.09 -2.96 -27.04
C ARG A 563 -16.61 -1.71 -26.30
N CYS A 564 -17.20 -1.37 -25.16
CA CYS A 564 -16.81 -0.22 -24.37
C CYS A 564 -15.33 -0.28 -23.94
N THR A 565 -14.86 -1.48 -23.58
CA THR A 565 -13.45 -1.75 -23.26
C THR A 565 -12.54 -1.52 -24.47
N SER A 566 -12.94 -1.98 -25.66
CA SER A 566 -12.18 -1.79 -26.89
C SER A 566 -12.11 -0.30 -27.27
N GLU A 567 -13.21 0.43 -27.21
CA GLU A 567 -13.29 1.87 -27.47
C GLU A 567 -12.37 2.64 -26.49
N ALA A 568 -12.42 2.30 -25.20
CA ALA A 568 -11.56 2.89 -24.18
C ALA A 568 -10.07 2.59 -24.40
N ASN A 569 -9.72 1.36 -24.80
CA ASN A 569 -8.34 0.98 -25.11
C ASN A 569 -7.79 1.79 -26.31
N ASN A 570 -8.61 1.99 -27.35
CA ASN A 570 -8.24 2.84 -28.49
C ASN A 570 -7.96 4.27 -28.04
N LYS A 571 -8.82 4.83 -27.19
CA LYS A 571 -8.63 6.17 -26.64
C LYS A 571 -7.38 6.27 -25.76
N ILE A 572 -7.10 5.25 -24.92
CA ILE A 572 -5.86 5.20 -24.13
C ILE A 572 -4.64 5.20 -25.06
N ALA A 573 -4.68 4.48 -26.18
CA ALA A 573 -3.60 4.48 -27.16
C ALA A 573 -3.39 5.87 -27.80
N GLU A 574 -4.46 6.60 -28.09
CA GLU A 574 -4.38 7.98 -28.59
C GLU A 574 -3.82 8.95 -27.53
N ILE A 575 -4.24 8.81 -26.27
CA ILE A 575 -3.69 9.59 -25.15
C ILE A 575 -2.19 9.33 -25.00
N LYS A 576 -1.74 8.06 -25.09
CA LYS A 576 -0.30 7.73 -25.07
C LYS A 576 0.48 8.48 -26.17
N LYS A 577 -0.05 8.50 -27.39
CA LYS A 577 0.56 9.25 -28.50
C LYS A 577 0.60 10.74 -28.21
N SER A 578 -0.50 11.32 -27.73
CA SER A 578 -0.60 12.75 -27.39
C SER A 578 0.42 13.18 -26.33
N LEU A 579 0.79 12.28 -25.43
CA LEU A 579 1.76 12.51 -24.34
C LEU A 579 3.18 12.02 -24.67
N ASN A 580 3.43 11.52 -25.89
CA ASN A 580 4.70 10.92 -26.31
C ASN A 580 5.16 9.76 -25.38
N LEU A 581 4.21 8.93 -24.93
CA LEU A 581 4.44 7.78 -24.08
C LEU A 581 4.40 6.49 -24.93
N ASN A 582 5.45 6.21 -25.66
CA ASN A 582 5.59 4.99 -26.48
C ASN A 582 6.18 3.83 -25.69
#